data_df04ffa6fc34dfc5b0a5f6392858f760
#
_entry.id   df04ffa6fc34dfc5b0a5f6392858f760
#
_cell.length_a   1.000
_cell.length_b   1.000
_cell.length_c   1.000
_cell.angle_alpha   90.00
_cell.angle_beta   90.00
_cell.angle_gamma   90.00
#
_symmetry.space_group_name_H-M   'P 1'
#
loop_
_entity.id
_entity.type
_entity.pdbx_description
1 polymer ?
#
loop_
_entity_poly.entity_id
_entity_poly.type
_entity_poly.pdbx_seq_one_letter_code
_entity_poly.pdbx_strand_id
1 'polypeptide(L)'
;MKYRLISFFILVIFHSNLFGQCQFTLDSYSHVNCNSENTGAIDISFNDPNISFWWTGPNGFTSNSKNLSLLFAGDYVLTIVSNLIPGDTSSQLLCSNLDIYGKPKDTITIEETLKLEADFSISGQCNELDSADVFTNLIGGTPPYTILWSTGDTSRNINNLQSNSLLPYSILITDNNGCQTLEYLRIDPISPMQTFSSHVDVICKDDNSGQARVFVSSGNPPFNFIWSSDITTSYLDSVSSTIYNLSSGIYFVDIIDNNGCEKQDTVEIEAVYSECLNPKKVFSPNNDGINDIWQIENINIYPLALVEIFSKNGKEVYRRRNYQNSLDNAFDGIDINGNKLPSATYYYVISVEEVNQVIKGTLTIVR
;
A
#
# COMPACT_ATOMS: atom_id res chain seq x y z
N MET A 1 -19.37 23.63 21.96
CA MET A 1 -18.78 24.98 22.10
C MET A 1 -19.44 25.86 21.08
N LYS A 2 -20.10 26.92 21.54
CA LYS A 2 -20.84 27.85 20.66
C LYS A 2 -19.82 28.73 19.94
N TYR A 3 -19.65 28.56 18.64
CA TYR A 3 -18.95 29.55 17.83
C TYR A 3 -19.95 30.65 17.46
N ARG A 4 -19.70 31.85 17.99
CA ARG A 4 -20.37 33.06 17.56
C ARG A 4 -19.77 33.47 16.22
N LEU A 5 -20.64 33.63 15.22
CA LEU A 5 -20.33 34.43 14.03
C LEU A 5 -19.94 35.83 14.47
N ILE A 6 -18.68 36.17 14.31
CA ILE A 6 -18.22 37.57 14.45
C ILE A 6 -18.23 38.15 13.03
N SER A 7 -19.26 38.89 12.75
CA SER A 7 -19.30 39.77 11.60
C SER A 7 -18.29 40.90 11.89
N PHE A 8 -17.15 40.90 11.23
CA PHE A 8 -16.20 42.00 11.33
C PHE A 8 -16.68 43.17 10.45
N PHE A 9 -17.29 44.15 11.08
CA PHE A 9 -17.40 45.49 10.52
C PHE A 9 -16.00 46.12 10.59
N ILE A 10 -15.29 46.20 9.48
CA ILE A 10 -14.06 46.99 9.39
C ILE A 10 -14.51 48.39 8.93
N LEU A 11 -14.66 49.30 9.89
CA LEU A 11 -14.77 50.71 9.63
C LEU A 11 -13.37 51.24 9.32
N VAL A 12 -13.03 51.37 8.03
CA VAL A 12 -11.74 51.94 7.61
C VAL A 12 -11.92 53.46 7.54
N ILE A 13 -11.48 54.15 8.58
CA ILE A 13 -11.38 55.63 8.60
C ILE A 13 -9.96 55.97 8.11
N PHE A 14 -9.85 56.46 6.89
CA PHE A 14 -8.61 57.05 6.37
C PHE A 14 -8.58 58.57 6.68
N HIS A 15 -7.53 59.01 7.36
CA HIS A 15 -7.20 60.40 7.56
C HIS A 15 -6.29 60.95 6.44
N SER A 16 -6.73 62.03 5.92
CA SER A 16 -6.38 63.01 4.92
C SER A 16 -4.93 63.37 4.62
N ASN A 17 -4.67 63.73 3.36
CA ASN A 17 -3.82 64.89 3.03
C ASN A 17 -4.30 65.56 1.72
N LEU A 18 -4.68 66.81 1.87
CA LEU A 18 -4.67 68.03 1.04
C LEU A 18 -5.13 68.04 -0.45
N PHE A 19 -5.79 67.03 -0.95
CA PHE A 19 -6.73 67.13 -2.07
C PHE A 19 -7.93 66.32 -1.67
N GLY A 20 -9.15 66.85 -1.80
CA GLY A 20 -10.38 66.20 -1.38
C GLY A 20 -10.46 64.76 -1.95
N GLN A 21 -10.30 63.77 -1.11
CA GLN A 21 -10.54 62.40 -1.51
C GLN A 21 -12.05 62.20 -1.65
N CYS A 22 -12.46 61.69 -2.81
CA CYS A 22 -13.82 61.22 -2.96
C CYS A 22 -14.07 60.08 -1.99
N GLN A 23 -14.99 60.27 -1.07
CA GLN A 23 -15.35 59.24 -0.09
C GLN A 23 -16.61 58.51 -0.53
N PHE A 24 -16.54 57.18 -0.47
CA PHE A 24 -17.71 56.33 -0.57
C PHE A 24 -17.85 55.52 0.71
N THR A 25 -19.03 55.01 0.96
CA THR A 25 -19.30 54.07 2.02
C THR A 25 -19.60 52.73 1.35
N LEU A 26 -18.89 51.65 1.79
CA LEU A 26 -19.27 50.30 1.46
C LEU A 26 -20.43 49.90 2.40
N ASP A 27 -21.63 49.88 1.89
CA ASP A 27 -22.83 49.63 2.69
C ASP A 27 -22.96 48.13 2.99
N SER A 28 -22.75 47.29 1.98
CA SER A 28 -22.75 45.86 2.11
C SER A 28 -21.99 45.18 0.96
N TYR A 29 -21.56 43.95 1.17
CA TYR A 29 -21.14 43.05 0.11
C TYR A 29 -21.41 41.61 0.52
N SER A 30 -21.57 40.74 -0.47
CA SER A 30 -21.68 39.28 -0.28
C SER A 30 -20.78 38.54 -1.23
N HIS A 31 -20.20 37.50 -0.73
CA HIS A 31 -19.42 36.54 -1.52
C HIS A 31 -20.31 35.62 -2.36
N VAL A 32 -19.73 34.92 -3.28
CA VAL A 32 -20.44 33.92 -4.09
C VAL A 32 -20.79 32.72 -3.18
N ASN A 33 -22.05 32.30 -3.23
CA ASN A 33 -22.53 31.20 -2.37
C ASN A 33 -21.95 29.84 -2.78
N CYS A 34 -21.95 29.57 -4.09
CA CYS A 34 -21.46 28.31 -4.63
C CYS A 34 -20.35 28.58 -5.65
N ASN A 35 -19.43 27.63 -5.73
CA ASN A 35 -18.32 27.72 -6.67
C ASN A 35 -18.81 27.94 -8.11
N SER A 36 -18.15 28.85 -8.81
CA SER A 36 -18.46 29.23 -10.21
C SER A 36 -19.84 29.83 -10.46
N GLU A 37 -20.60 30.15 -9.43
CA GLU A 37 -21.85 30.89 -9.57
C GLU A 37 -21.60 32.42 -9.58
N ASN A 38 -22.64 33.16 -9.85
CA ASN A 38 -22.61 34.64 -9.89
C ASN A 38 -23.59 35.23 -8.87
N THR A 39 -23.51 34.81 -7.62
CA THR A 39 -24.41 35.26 -6.55
C THR A 39 -23.85 36.40 -5.69
N GLY A 40 -22.64 36.86 -6.00
CA GLY A 40 -21.99 37.97 -5.29
C GLY A 40 -22.69 39.29 -5.50
N ALA A 41 -22.59 40.20 -4.53
CA ALA A 41 -23.12 41.54 -4.59
C ALA A 41 -22.20 42.55 -3.89
N ILE A 42 -22.28 43.84 -4.31
CA ILE A 42 -21.62 44.99 -3.69
C ILE A 42 -22.59 46.17 -3.69
N ASP A 43 -22.80 46.79 -2.56
CA ASP A 43 -23.60 47.99 -2.43
C ASP A 43 -22.73 49.11 -1.86
N ILE A 44 -22.76 50.28 -2.52
CA ILE A 44 -22.03 51.47 -2.09
C ILE A 44 -22.94 52.71 -2.10
N SER A 45 -22.59 53.69 -1.28
CA SER A 45 -23.20 55.00 -1.25
C SER A 45 -22.16 56.12 -1.30
N PHE A 46 -22.58 57.27 -1.77
CA PHE A 46 -21.77 58.47 -1.82
C PHE A 46 -22.47 59.61 -1.09
N ASN A 47 -21.69 60.41 -0.36
CA ASN A 47 -22.22 61.61 0.33
C ASN A 47 -22.37 62.83 -0.62
N ASP A 48 -21.66 62.79 -1.78
CA ASP A 48 -21.72 63.84 -2.78
C ASP A 48 -22.52 63.40 -4.02
N PRO A 49 -23.58 64.10 -4.44
CA PRO A 49 -24.39 63.73 -5.62
C PRO A 49 -23.64 63.94 -6.96
N ASN A 50 -22.56 64.75 -6.98
CA ASN A 50 -21.87 65.15 -8.23
C ASN A 50 -20.68 64.24 -8.58
N ILE A 51 -20.63 63.05 -8.03
CA ILE A 51 -19.57 62.06 -8.28
C ILE A 51 -19.90 61.25 -9.52
N SER A 52 -18.92 61.16 -10.44
CA SER A 52 -18.90 60.14 -11.49
C SER A 52 -18.06 58.96 -11.06
N PHE A 53 -18.53 57.77 -11.31
CA PHE A 53 -17.82 56.55 -10.96
C PHE A 53 -18.11 55.43 -11.94
N TRP A 54 -17.21 54.47 -11.97
CA TRP A 54 -17.41 53.22 -12.72
C TRP A 54 -16.65 52.10 -12.06
N TRP A 55 -17.13 50.90 -12.29
CA TRP A 55 -16.53 49.66 -11.87
C TRP A 55 -15.85 48.97 -13.04
N THR A 56 -14.74 48.30 -12.74
CA THR A 56 -14.15 47.28 -13.59
C THR A 56 -13.96 45.98 -12.76
N GLY A 57 -14.01 44.81 -13.41
CA GLY A 57 -13.93 43.53 -12.70
C GLY A 57 -13.51 42.37 -13.61
N PRO A 58 -13.62 41.16 -13.12
CA PRO A 58 -13.24 39.96 -13.84
C PRO A 58 -14.01 39.81 -15.17
N ASN A 59 -13.42 39.08 -16.11
CA ASN A 59 -14.03 38.79 -17.43
C ASN A 59 -14.46 40.02 -18.23
N GLY A 60 -13.82 41.20 -18.02
CA GLY A 60 -14.16 42.44 -18.71
C GLY A 60 -15.43 43.13 -18.16
N PHE A 61 -15.82 42.75 -16.94
CA PHE A 61 -16.99 43.43 -16.28
C PHE A 61 -16.78 44.94 -16.18
N THR A 62 -17.81 45.69 -16.51
CA THR A 62 -17.88 47.16 -16.30
C THR A 62 -19.29 47.55 -15.88
N SER A 63 -19.41 48.55 -14.97
CA SER A 63 -20.69 49.05 -14.51
C SER A 63 -20.54 50.48 -13.96
N ASN A 64 -21.62 51.24 -14.00
CA ASN A 64 -21.78 52.54 -13.33
C ASN A 64 -22.94 52.53 -12.32
N SER A 65 -23.35 51.34 -11.89
CA SER A 65 -24.36 51.16 -10.85
C SER A 65 -23.75 51.20 -9.46
N LYS A 66 -24.43 51.82 -8.49
CA LYS A 66 -24.01 51.80 -7.07
C LYS A 66 -24.18 50.42 -6.47
N ASN A 67 -25.22 49.72 -6.85
CA ASN A 67 -25.56 48.39 -6.38
C ASN A 67 -25.25 47.39 -7.50
N LEU A 68 -24.31 46.52 -7.24
CA LEU A 68 -23.94 45.45 -8.12
C LEU A 68 -24.50 44.12 -7.60
N SER A 69 -25.02 43.34 -8.47
CA SER A 69 -25.53 41.99 -8.18
C SER A 69 -25.09 41.02 -9.28
N LEU A 70 -25.27 39.74 -9.05
CA LEU A 70 -24.89 38.67 -9.99
C LEU A 70 -23.40 38.72 -10.33
N LEU A 71 -22.57 38.95 -9.30
CA LEU A 71 -21.11 39.02 -9.44
C LEU A 71 -20.49 37.65 -9.31
N PHE A 72 -19.56 37.35 -10.19
CA PHE A 72 -18.62 36.22 -10.04
C PHE A 72 -17.53 36.57 -9.02
N ALA A 73 -16.82 35.56 -8.55
CA ALA A 73 -15.64 35.76 -7.73
C ALA A 73 -14.56 36.53 -8.50
N GLY A 74 -13.84 37.36 -7.79
CA GLY A 74 -12.74 38.15 -8.30
C GLY A 74 -12.69 39.57 -7.75
N ASP A 75 -11.76 40.38 -8.26
CA ASP A 75 -11.49 41.74 -7.82
C ASP A 75 -12.32 42.76 -8.61
N TYR A 76 -13.13 43.51 -7.90
CA TYR A 76 -13.91 44.62 -8.44
C TYR A 76 -13.29 45.94 -8.04
N VAL A 77 -12.84 46.72 -9.03
CA VAL A 77 -12.13 47.98 -8.82
C VAL A 77 -13.05 49.14 -9.08
N LEU A 78 -13.25 49.96 -8.06
CA LEU A 78 -14.04 51.19 -8.15
C LEU A 78 -13.15 52.38 -8.53
N THR A 79 -13.48 53.02 -9.61
CA THR A 79 -12.85 54.30 -9.98
C THR A 79 -13.85 55.43 -9.75
N ILE A 80 -13.42 56.45 -9.01
CA ILE A 80 -14.24 57.60 -8.62
C ILE A 80 -13.58 58.89 -9.12
N VAL A 81 -14.36 59.76 -9.74
CA VAL A 81 -13.92 61.08 -10.21
C VAL A 81 -15.01 62.07 -9.88
N SER A 82 -14.67 63.16 -9.18
CA SER A 82 -15.58 64.29 -8.99
C SER A 82 -15.59 65.15 -10.22
N ASN A 83 -16.76 65.44 -10.71
CA ASN A 83 -16.96 66.40 -11.79
C ASN A 83 -16.90 67.86 -11.29
N LEU A 84 -16.40 68.72 -12.16
CA LEU A 84 -16.30 70.14 -11.93
C LEU A 84 -17.66 70.80 -11.58
N ILE A 85 -17.61 71.83 -10.76
CA ILE A 85 -18.76 72.69 -10.56
C ILE A 85 -19.22 73.30 -11.90
N PRO A 86 -20.51 73.23 -12.29
CA PRO A 86 -20.97 73.77 -13.54
C PRO A 86 -20.68 75.30 -13.59
N GLY A 87 -19.81 75.71 -14.51
CA GLY A 87 -19.40 77.08 -14.72
C GLY A 87 -17.97 77.45 -14.37
N ASP A 88 -17.18 76.52 -13.80
CA ASP A 88 -15.77 76.73 -13.57
C ASP A 88 -14.96 76.20 -14.76
N THR A 89 -14.18 77.06 -15.40
CA THR A 89 -13.32 76.75 -16.55
C THR A 89 -11.93 76.24 -16.16
N SER A 90 -11.65 76.10 -14.86
CA SER A 90 -10.42 75.49 -14.37
C SER A 90 -10.62 74.03 -14.33
N SER A 91 -9.94 73.27 -15.19
CA SER A 91 -9.99 71.80 -15.33
C SER A 91 -9.41 71.05 -14.12
N GLN A 92 -9.78 71.33 -12.89
CA GLN A 92 -9.30 70.66 -11.71
C GLN A 92 -10.29 69.61 -11.22
N LEU A 93 -9.85 68.35 -11.16
CA LEU A 93 -10.56 67.31 -10.45
C LEU A 93 -10.64 67.69 -8.96
N LEU A 94 -11.85 67.79 -8.39
CA LEU A 94 -12.05 68.11 -6.98
C LEU A 94 -11.67 66.95 -6.09
N CYS A 95 -11.84 65.71 -6.56
CA CYS A 95 -11.38 64.50 -5.86
C CYS A 95 -11.25 63.33 -6.84
N SER A 96 -10.41 62.35 -6.52
CA SER A 96 -10.36 61.04 -7.17
C SER A 96 -9.84 59.99 -6.19
N ASN A 97 -10.17 58.73 -6.40
CA ASN A 97 -9.58 57.59 -5.67
C ASN A 97 -8.39 57.01 -6.40
N LEU A 98 -7.81 57.73 -7.36
CA LEU A 98 -6.62 57.28 -8.09
C LEU A 98 -5.35 57.49 -7.25
N ASP A 99 -4.41 56.62 -7.38
CA ASP A 99 -3.06 56.80 -6.81
C ASP A 99 -2.25 57.82 -7.62
N ILE A 100 -0.99 58.05 -7.20
CA ILE A 100 -0.08 59.00 -7.88
C ILE A 100 0.30 58.56 -9.31
N TYR A 101 -0.04 57.35 -9.72
CA TYR A 101 0.14 56.81 -11.07
C TYR A 101 -1.16 56.74 -11.86
N GLY A 102 -2.25 57.28 -11.34
CA GLY A 102 -3.57 57.22 -11.97
C GLY A 102 -4.29 55.90 -11.88
N LYS A 103 -3.89 55.00 -10.96
CA LYS A 103 -4.56 53.73 -10.73
C LYS A 103 -5.59 53.80 -9.61
N PRO A 104 -6.77 53.17 -9.77
CA PRO A 104 -7.76 53.08 -8.71
C PRO A 104 -7.23 52.41 -7.46
N LYS A 105 -7.57 52.93 -6.26
CA LYS A 105 -7.12 52.38 -4.97
C LYS A 105 -8.12 51.43 -4.33
N ASP A 106 -9.39 51.54 -4.68
CA ASP A 106 -10.44 50.81 -3.99
C ASP A 106 -10.79 49.54 -4.75
N THR A 107 -10.41 48.44 -4.20
CA THR A 107 -10.70 47.10 -4.71
C THR A 107 -11.50 46.32 -3.67
N ILE A 108 -12.59 45.72 -4.12
CA ILE A 108 -13.42 44.82 -3.30
C ILE A 108 -13.33 43.45 -3.92
N THR A 109 -12.83 42.50 -3.15
CA THR A 109 -12.70 41.12 -3.58
C THR A 109 -13.94 40.31 -3.20
N ILE A 110 -14.59 39.75 -4.20
CA ILE A 110 -15.66 38.75 -4.03
C ILE A 110 -15.01 37.40 -4.08
N GLU A 111 -15.10 36.66 -2.98
CA GLU A 111 -14.56 35.32 -2.86
C GLU A 111 -15.61 34.27 -3.22
N GLU A 112 -15.18 33.09 -3.57
CA GLU A 112 -16.03 31.90 -3.72
C GLU A 112 -15.55 30.76 -2.80
N THR A 113 -16.47 29.89 -2.45
CA THR A 113 -16.12 28.65 -1.71
C THR A 113 -15.41 27.66 -2.63
N LEU A 114 -14.60 26.80 -2.05
CA LEU A 114 -14.03 25.67 -2.79
C LEU A 114 -15.17 24.81 -3.35
N LYS A 115 -14.98 24.30 -4.54
CA LYS A 115 -15.93 23.38 -5.20
C LYS A 115 -16.24 22.20 -4.30
N LEU A 116 -17.52 21.89 -4.16
CA LEU A 116 -17.99 20.73 -3.41
C LEU A 116 -17.74 19.47 -4.25
N GLU A 117 -16.96 18.54 -3.73
CA GLU A 117 -16.56 17.28 -4.37
C GLU A 117 -16.56 16.15 -3.36
N ALA A 118 -16.63 14.91 -3.84
CA ALA A 118 -16.48 13.72 -3.00
C ALA A 118 -15.46 12.76 -3.60
N ASP A 119 -14.53 12.31 -2.74
CA ASP A 119 -13.62 11.20 -3.03
C ASP A 119 -14.11 9.94 -2.33
N PHE A 120 -13.90 8.78 -2.94
CA PHE A 120 -14.33 7.50 -2.42
C PHE A 120 -13.16 6.57 -2.18
N SER A 121 -13.18 5.87 -1.05
CA SER A 121 -12.36 4.68 -0.83
C SER A 121 -13.27 3.48 -0.60
N ILE A 122 -12.95 2.38 -1.26
CA ILE A 122 -13.73 1.14 -1.30
C ILE A 122 -12.96 0.07 -0.57
N SER A 123 -13.66 -0.72 0.26
CA SER A 123 -13.08 -1.85 1.00
C SER A 123 -14.10 -2.98 1.17
N GLY A 124 -13.67 -4.10 1.75
CA GLY A 124 -14.55 -5.20 2.13
C GLY A 124 -14.81 -6.24 1.04
N GLN A 125 -14.37 -6.02 -0.21
CA GLN A 125 -14.54 -7.00 -1.28
C GLN A 125 -13.36 -7.98 -1.28
N CYS A 126 -13.67 -9.28 -1.24
CA CYS A 126 -12.69 -10.37 -1.38
C CYS A 126 -13.04 -11.33 -2.52
N ASN A 127 -14.27 -11.32 -3.02
CA ASN A 127 -14.76 -12.15 -4.11
C ASN A 127 -15.66 -11.33 -5.06
N GLU A 128 -15.92 -11.87 -6.24
CA GLU A 128 -16.73 -11.23 -7.29
C GLU A 128 -18.13 -10.82 -6.84
N LEU A 129 -18.72 -11.55 -5.91
CA LEU A 129 -20.09 -11.34 -5.44
C LEU A 129 -20.15 -10.60 -4.08
N ASP A 130 -19.00 -10.25 -3.54
CA ASP A 130 -18.99 -9.54 -2.26
C ASP A 130 -19.50 -8.12 -2.43
N SER A 131 -20.16 -7.65 -1.39
CA SER A 131 -20.53 -6.24 -1.26
C SER A 131 -19.33 -5.40 -0.81
N ALA A 132 -19.37 -4.12 -1.14
CA ALA A 132 -18.34 -3.16 -0.80
C ALA A 132 -18.82 -2.21 0.30
N ASP A 133 -17.90 -1.81 1.15
CA ASP A 133 -18.06 -0.68 2.05
C ASP A 133 -17.38 0.56 1.43
N VAL A 134 -18.10 1.67 1.40
CA VAL A 134 -17.65 2.91 0.77
C VAL A 134 -17.51 4.00 1.83
N PHE A 135 -16.30 4.54 1.93
CA PHE A 135 -15.99 5.70 2.76
C PHE A 135 -15.90 6.93 1.88
N THR A 136 -16.69 7.94 2.22
CA THR A 136 -16.77 9.19 1.45
C THR A 136 -16.02 10.31 2.13
N ASN A 137 -15.05 10.90 1.43
CA ASN A 137 -14.36 12.10 1.87
C ASN A 137 -14.90 13.30 1.10
N LEU A 138 -15.47 14.29 1.83
CA LEU A 138 -16.05 15.51 1.28
C LEU A 138 -15.02 16.62 1.27
N ILE A 139 -14.88 17.29 0.13
CA ILE A 139 -13.94 18.38 -0.11
C ILE A 139 -14.72 19.60 -0.54
N GLY A 140 -14.36 20.79 -0.02
CA GLY A 140 -15.02 22.05 -0.37
C GLY A 140 -16.42 22.19 0.19
N GLY A 141 -17.19 23.16 -0.36
CA GLY A 141 -18.50 23.54 0.15
C GLY A 141 -18.47 24.12 1.59
N THR A 142 -19.64 24.38 2.13
CA THR A 142 -19.81 24.92 3.49
C THR A 142 -20.57 23.92 4.37
N PRO A 143 -19.96 23.33 5.40
CA PRO A 143 -20.67 22.42 6.31
C PRO A 143 -21.75 23.11 7.14
N PRO A 144 -22.79 22.40 7.63
CA PRO A 144 -23.01 20.95 7.49
C PRO A 144 -23.50 20.52 6.11
N TYR A 145 -23.26 19.25 5.77
CA TYR A 145 -23.69 18.64 4.53
C TYR A 145 -24.91 17.75 4.74
N THR A 146 -25.80 17.69 3.75
CA THR A 146 -26.83 16.66 3.62
C THR A 146 -26.48 15.72 2.47
N ILE A 147 -26.75 14.45 2.64
CA ILE A 147 -26.32 13.39 1.73
C ILE A 147 -27.53 12.54 1.36
N LEU A 148 -27.62 12.14 0.10
CA LEU A 148 -28.62 11.20 -0.38
C LEU A 148 -28.00 10.29 -1.44
N TRP A 149 -27.89 9.02 -1.12
CA TRP A 149 -27.47 7.99 -2.07
C TRP A 149 -28.63 7.53 -2.96
N SER A 150 -28.30 6.99 -4.13
CA SER A 150 -29.30 6.37 -5.02
C SER A 150 -30.02 5.18 -4.39
N THR A 151 -29.47 4.59 -3.33
CA THR A 151 -30.11 3.56 -2.50
C THR A 151 -31.17 4.08 -1.55
N GLY A 152 -31.25 5.42 -1.37
CA GLY A 152 -32.07 6.08 -0.36
C GLY A 152 -31.38 6.27 1.00
N ASP A 153 -30.13 5.82 1.17
CA ASP A 153 -29.34 6.04 2.37
C ASP A 153 -28.89 7.50 2.47
N THR A 154 -28.79 8.01 3.69
CA THR A 154 -28.36 9.38 4.00
C THR A 154 -27.06 9.46 4.81
N SER A 155 -26.44 8.31 5.08
CA SER A 155 -25.17 8.22 5.80
C SER A 155 -24.02 8.73 4.92
N ARG A 156 -23.00 9.33 5.54
CA ARG A 156 -21.80 9.75 4.83
C ARG A 156 -21.06 8.56 4.22
N ASN A 157 -20.90 7.49 4.99
CA ASN A 157 -20.32 6.23 4.53
C ASN A 157 -21.45 5.22 4.35
N ILE A 158 -21.38 4.41 3.34
CA ILE A 158 -22.39 3.41 3.04
C ILE A 158 -21.75 2.02 2.96
N ASN A 159 -22.42 1.03 3.54
CA ASN A 159 -21.93 -0.33 3.58
C ASN A 159 -22.79 -1.25 2.70
N ASN A 160 -22.25 -2.42 2.37
CA ASN A 160 -22.94 -3.47 1.63
C ASN A 160 -23.45 -3.06 0.23
N LEU A 161 -22.74 -2.20 -0.48
CA LEU A 161 -23.03 -1.93 -1.88
C LEU A 161 -22.64 -3.12 -2.74
N GLN A 162 -23.60 -3.63 -3.52
CA GLN A 162 -23.34 -4.78 -4.37
C GLN A 162 -22.36 -4.45 -5.50
N SER A 163 -21.40 -5.32 -5.72
CA SER A 163 -20.58 -5.29 -6.91
C SER A 163 -21.42 -5.66 -8.14
N ASN A 164 -20.94 -5.34 -9.32
CA ASN A 164 -21.59 -5.70 -10.59
C ASN A 164 -23.02 -5.15 -10.77
N SER A 165 -23.36 -4.02 -10.15
CA SER A 165 -24.59 -3.30 -10.41
C SER A 165 -24.64 -2.84 -11.88
N LEU A 166 -25.79 -2.99 -12.56
CA LEU A 166 -25.98 -2.55 -13.93
C LEU A 166 -25.82 -1.04 -14.10
N LEU A 167 -26.17 -0.28 -13.06
CA LEU A 167 -26.04 1.17 -13.03
C LEU A 167 -25.06 1.58 -11.93
N PRO A 168 -24.28 2.64 -12.14
CA PRO A 168 -23.45 3.19 -11.08
C PRO A 168 -24.32 3.68 -9.93
N TYR A 169 -23.81 3.58 -8.71
CA TYR A 169 -24.36 4.28 -7.57
C TYR A 169 -24.14 5.77 -7.74
N SER A 170 -25.05 6.57 -7.23
CA SER A 170 -24.86 8.03 -7.17
C SER A 170 -25.10 8.56 -5.77
N ILE A 171 -24.40 9.64 -5.47
CA ILE A 171 -24.53 10.39 -4.22
C ILE A 171 -24.79 11.85 -4.55
N LEU A 172 -25.90 12.37 -4.07
CA LEU A 172 -26.22 13.81 -4.08
C LEU A 172 -25.81 14.40 -2.75
N ILE A 173 -24.94 15.39 -2.80
CA ILE A 173 -24.45 16.11 -1.62
C ILE A 173 -24.90 17.54 -1.74
N THR A 174 -25.50 18.09 -0.68
CA THR A 174 -25.91 19.48 -0.58
C THR A 174 -25.24 20.10 0.65
N ASP A 175 -24.57 21.21 0.48
CA ASP A 175 -23.96 21.96 1.57
C ASP A 175 -24.95 22.93 2.27
N ASN A 176 -24.47 23.62 3.30
CA ASN A 176 -25.30 24.55 4.07
C ASN A 176 -25.78 25.79 3.27
N ASN A 177 -25.09 26.14 2.20
CA ASN A 177 -25.45 27.23 1.31
C ASN A 177 -26.44 26.80 0.20
N GLY A 178 -26.75 25.49 0.13
CA GLY A 178 -27.59 24.91 -0.90
C GLY A 178 -26.83 24.48 -2.16
N CYS A 179 -25.49 24.55 -2.15
CA CYS A 179 -24.67 24.08 -3.27
C CYS A 179 -24.73 22.58 -3.36
N GLN A 180 -24.91 22.07 -4.57
CA GLN A 180 -25.07 20.64 -4.81
C GLN A 180 -23.98 20.09 -5.71
N THR A 181 -23.56 18.85 -5.43
CA THR A 181 -22.78 18.01 -6.34
C THR A 181 -23.42 16.63 -6.43
N LEU A 182 -23.39 16.05 -7.62
CA LEU A 182 -23.85 14.71 -7.90
C LEU A 182 -22.66 13.92 -8.42
N GLU A 183 -22.20 12.95 -7.63
CA GLU A 183 -21.10 12.10 -7.98
C GLU A 183 -21.57 10.67 -8.26
N TYR A 184 -20.82 9.97 -9.10
CA TYR A 184 -21.13 8.59 -9.51
C TYR A 184 -20.01 7.66 -9.08
N LEU A 185 -20.40 6.51 -8.52
CA LEU A 185 -19.48 5.46 -8.07
C LEU A 185 -19.88 4.13 -8.71
N ARG A 186 -18.91 3.47 -9.32
CA ARG A 186 -19.04 2.09 -9.78
C ARG A 186 -18.27 1.18 -8.86
N ILE A 187 -18.91 0.11 -8.43
CA ILE A 187 -18.27 -0.97 -7.66
C ILE A 187 -18.01 -2.10 -8.66
N ASP A 188 -16.76 -2.22 -9.09
CA ASP A 188 -16.36 -3.29 -9.97
C ASP A 188 -16.11 -4.58 -9.19
N PRO A 189 -16.51 -5.76 -9.70
CA PRO A 189 -16.22 -7.03 -9.08
C PRO A 189 -14.72 -7.28 -9.09
N ILE A 190 -14.19 -7.79 -7.98
CA ILE A 190 -12.77 -8.15 -7.88
C ILE A 190 -12.60 -9.67 -7.99
N SER A 191 -11.52 -10.10 -8.63
CA SER A 191 -11.17 -11.53 -8.67
C SER A 191 -10.66 -11.96 -7.29
N PRO A 192 -11.11 -13.12 -6.78
CA PRO A 192 -10.62 -13.64 -5.51
C PRO A 192 -9.12 -13.92 -5.56
N MET A 193 -8.47 -13.85 -4.40
CA MET A 193 -7.05 -14.16 -4.27
C MET A 193 -6.77 -15.60 -4.72
N GLN A 194 -5.85 -15.76 -5.68
CA GLN A 194 -5.38 -17.06 -6.16
C GLN A 194 -3.92 -17.25 -5.75
N THR A 195 -3.63 -18.46 -5.26
CA THR A 195 -2.32 -18.85 -4.78
C THR A 195 -1.84 -20.12 -5.47
N PHE A 196 -0.53 -20.27 -5.61
CA PHE A 196 0.16 -21.47 -6.05
C PHE A 196 1.31 -21.73 -5.11
N SER A 197 1.49 -22.98 -4.72
CA SER A 197 2.60 -23.39 -3.89
C SER A 197 3.61 -24.22 -4.67
N SER A 198 4.84 -24.22 -4.20
CA SER A 198 5.92 -25.12 -4.65
C SER A 198 6.78 -25.48 -3.45
N HIS A 199 7.42 -26.65 -3.51
CA HIS A 199 8.27 -27.16 -2.43
C HIS A 199 9.50 -27.87 -2.95
N VAL A 200 10.41 -28.10 -2.04
CA VAL A 200 11.55 -29.03 -2.21
C VAL A 200 11.46 -30.02 -1.07
N ASP A 201 11.33 -31.29 -1.43
CA ASP A 201 11.29 -32.39 -0.49
C ASP A 201 12.63 -32.64 0.17
N VAL A 202 12.61 -33.27 1.34
CA VAL A 202 13.79 -33.69 2.05
C VAL A 202 14.12 -35.16 1.70
N ILE A 203 15.39 -35.53 1.81
CA ILE A 203 15.79 -36.87 1.47
C ILE A 203 15.31 -37.86 2.54
N CYS A 204 15.38 -37.47 3.79
CA CYS A 204 14.96 -38.28 4.91
C CYS A 204 14.32 -37.46 6.03
N LYS A 205 13.58 -38.13 6.91
CA LYS A 205 12.70 -37.48 7.91
C LYS A 205 13.38 -36.44 8.81
N ASP A 206 14.65 -36.66 9.16
CA ASP A 206 15.42 -35.77 10.05
C ASP A 206 16.30 -34.78 9.28
N ASP A 207 16.16 -34.70 7.96
CA ASP A 207 16.83 -33.72 7.11
C ASP A 207 16.06 -32.40 7.18
N ASN A 208 16.78 -31.28 7.20
CA ASN A 208 16.24 -29.94 7.24
C ASN A 208 16.58 -29.17 5.95
N SER A 209 16.71 -29.83 4.81
CA SER A 209 17.03 -29.19 3.54
C SER A 209 15.80 -28.77 2.74
N GLY A 210 14.60 -29.02 3.27
CA GLY A 210 13.35 -28.69 2.64
C GLY A 210 13.11 -27.19 2.46
N GLN A 211 12.27 -26.88 1.49
CA GLN A 211 11.87 -25.51 1.18
C GLN A 211 10.39 -25.47 0.83
N ALA A 212 9.67 -24.48 1.30
CA ALA A 212 8.30 -24.18 0.90
C ALA A 212 8.21 -22.77 0.34
N ARG A 213 7.46 -22.63 -0.74
CA ARG A 213 7.21 -21.33 -1.38
C ARG A 213 5.74 -21.21 -1.78
N VAL A 214 5.16 -20.02 -1.55
CA VAL A 214 3.83 -19.66 -2.04
C VAL A 214 3.92 -18.42 -2.92
N PHE A 215 3.10 -18.37 -3.97
CA PHE A 215 2.93 -17.25 -4.89
C PHE A 215 1.48 -16.82 -4.88
N VAL A 216 1.27 -15.51 -4.98
CA VAL A 216 -0.05 -14.92 -5.20
C VAL A 216 -0.13 -14.43 -6.64
N SER A 217 -1.13 -14.86 -7.38
CA SER A 217 -1.33 -14.50 -8.79
C SER A 217 -2.45 -13.48 -9.01
N SER A 218 -3.36 -13.34 -8.04
CA SER A 218 -4.42 -12.33 -8.03
C SER A 218 -4.73 -11.90 -6.60
N GLY A 219 -5.28 -10.71 -6.41
CA GLY A 219 -5.52 -10.04 -5.15
C GLY A 219 -4.96 -8.62 -5.17
N ASN A 220 -5.08 -7.88 -4.08
CA ASN A 220 -4.65 -6.49 -3.99
C ASN A 220 -3.35 -6.33 -3.18
N PRO A 221 -2.17 -6.13 -3.82
CA PRO A 221 -0.91 -5.97 -3.09
C PRO A 221 -0.84 -4.65 -2.30
N PRO A 222 0.01 -4.55 -1.25
CA PRO A 222 0.96 -5.57 -0.79
C PRO A 222 0.30 -6.72 -0.03
N PHE A 223 0.96 -7.89 -0.07
CA PHE A 223 0.53 -9.08 0.65
C PHE A 223 1.35 -9.27 1.93
N ASN A 224 0.68 -9.67 3.00
CA ASN A 224 1.31 -10.11 4.24
C ASN A 224 1.23 -11.64 4.33
N PHE A 225 2.37 -12.33 4.54
CA PHE A 225 2.47 -13.78 4.63
C PHE A 225 2.84 -14.18 6.06
N ILE A 226 2.02 -15.04 6.67
CA ILE A 226 2.20 -15.52 8.05
C ILE A 226 2.27 -17.04 8.02
N TRP A 227 3.48 -17.59 8.18
CA TRP A 227 3.70 -19.04 8.24
C TRP A 227 3.43 -19.61 9.64
N SER A 228 2.93 -20.83 9.69
CA SER A 228 2.53 -21.57 10.92
C SER A 228 3.67 -21.97 11.84
N SER A 229 4.89 -21.74 11.47
CA SER A 229 6.07 -22.09 12.24
C SER A 229 6.89 -20.84 12.56
N ASP A 230 7.56 -20.79 13.71
CA ASP A 230 8.51 -19.73 14.13
C ASP A 230 9.75 -19.67 13.20
N ILE A 231 9.56 -19.90 11.91
CA ILE A 231 10.63 -19.92 10.92
C ILE A 231 11.10 -18.50 10.67
N THR A 232 12.28 -18.19 11.15
CA THR A 232 12.89 -16.86 11.08
C THR A 232 13.53 -16.53 9.73
N THR A 233 13.59 -17.48 8.79
CA THR A 233 14.20 -17.31 7.47
C THR A 233 13.14 -17.35 6.38
N SER A 234 12.53 -16.21 6.11
CA SER A 234 11.65 -16.02 4.96
C SER A 234 12.28 -15.06 3.96
N TYR A 235 12.20 -15.38 2.70
CA TYR A 235 12.38 -14.42 1.62
C TYR A 235 11.01 -13.87 1.23
N LEU A 236 10.86 -12.56 1.30
CA LEU A 236 9.60 -11.87 1.01
C LEU A 236 9.81 -10.98 -0.21
N ASP A 237 8.96 -11.12 -1.21
CA ASP A 237 8.78 -10.12 -2.26
C ASP A 237 7.31 -9.67 -2.30
N SER A 238 6.97 -8.81 -3.23
CA SER A 238 5.63 -8.23 -3.32
C SER A 238 4.52 -9.25 -3.62
N VAL A 239 4.85 -10.43 -4.12
CA VAL A 239 3.89 -11.44 -4.59
C VAL A 239 4.22 -12.87 -4.16
N SER A 240 5.30 -13.10 -3.42
CA SER A 240 5.66 -14.42 -2.95
C SER A 240 6.41 -14.43 -1.61
N SER A 241 6.32 -15.56 -0.91
CA SER A 241 7.09 -15.85 0.30
C SER A 241 7.71 -17.22 0.24
N THR A 242 8.96 -17.35 0.69
CA THR A 242 9.72 -18.61 0.71
C THR A 242 10.33 -18.81 2.07
N ILE A 243 10.17 -20.01 2.63
CA ILE A 243 10.81 -20.45 3.87
C ILE A 243 11.72 -21.64 3.60
N TYR A 244 12.82 -21.72 4.34
CA TYR A 244 13.93 -22.66 4.15
C TYR A 244 14.22 -23.46 5.42
N ASN A 245 15.10 -24.44 5.29
CA ASN A 245 15.55 -25.30 6.38
C ASN A 245 14.40 -26.05 7.04
N LEU A 246 13.51 -26.59 6.21
CA LEU A 246 12.32 -27.30 6.65
C LEU A 246 12.59 -28.79 6.71
N SER A 247 12.08 -29.46 7.74
CA SER A 247 11.95 -30.91 7.77
C SER A 247 10.67 -31.36 7.05
N SER A 248 10.49 -32.66 6.88
CA SER A 248 9.24 -33.22 6.36
C SER A 248 8.07 -32.85 7.28
N GLY A 249 6.97 -32.43 6.69
CA GLY A 249 5.77 -31.98 7.42
C GLY A 249 4.86 -31.09 6.60
N ILE A 250 3.78 -30.65 7.22
CA ILE A 250 2.78 -29.78 6.63
C ILE A 250 2.97 -28.37 7.18
N TYR A 251 3.10 -27.40 6.29
CA TYR A 251 3.29 -25.99 6.59
C TYR A 251 2.12 -25.18 6.07
N PHE A 252 1.50 -24.40 6.96
CA PHE A 252 0.39 -23.51 6.62
C PHE A 252 0.92 -22.09 6.46
N VAL A 253 0.32 -21.34 5.56
CA VAL A 253 0.57 -19.92 5.38
C VAL A 253 -0.76 -19.18 5.27
N ASP A 254 -0.96 -18.21 6.14
CA ASP A 254 -2.05 -17.25 6.04
C ASP A 254 -1.56 -16.03 5.24
N ILE A 255 -2.33 -15.65 4.25
CA ILE A 255 -2.00 -14.56 3.32
C ILE A 255 -3.10 -13.53 3.44
N ILE A 256 -2.71 -12.29 3.72
CA ILE A 256 -3.63 -11.16 3.87
C ILE A 256 -3.23 -10.11 2.84
N ASP A 257 -4.18 -9.67 2.02
CA ASP A 257 -3.96 -8.61 1.04
C ASP A 257 -4.22 -7.20 1.62
N ASN A 258 -3.99 -6.18 0.83
CA ASN A 258 -4.19 -4.78 1.25
C ASN A 258 -5.67 -4.41 1.52
N ASN A 259 -6.62 -5.17 1.01
CA ASN A 259 -8.04 -5.01 1.30
C ASN A 259 -8.47 -5.74 2.59
N GLY A 260 -7.56 -6.49 3.23
CA GLY A 260 -7.84 -7.33 4.38
C GLY A 260 -8.44 -8.69 4.01
N CYS A 261 -8.39 -9.09 2.75
CA CYS A 261 -8.82 -10.40 2.30
C CYS A 261 -7.84 -11.47 2.74
N GLU A 262 -8.34 -12.52 3.36
CA GLU A 262 -7.53 -13.59 3.90
C GLU A 262 -7.65 -14.87 3.06
N LYS A 263 -6.55 -15.54 2.87
CA LYS A 263 -6.48 -16.87 2.27
C LYS A 263 -5.43 -17.71 2.96
N GLN A 264 -5.79 -18.95 3.29
CA GLN A 264 -4.85 -19.94 3.79
C GLN A 264 -4.42 -20.87 2.65
N ASP A 265 -3.12 -21.18 2.59
CA ASP A 265 -2.57 -22.19 1.71
C ASP A 265 -1.73 -23.20 2.53
N THR A 266 -1.49 -24.36 1.95
CA THR A 266 -0.79 -25.46 2.60
C THR A 266 0.30 -26.00 1.70
N VAL A 267 1.49 -26.22 2.26
CA VAL A 267 2.62 -26.81 1.57
C VAL A 267 3.08 -28.05 2.34
N GLU A 268 3.03 -29.20 1.70
CA GLU A 268 3.53 -30.44 2.27
C GLU A 268 4.93 -30.73 1.73
N ILE A 269 5.85 -31.02 2.64
CA ILE A 269 7.21 -31.46 2.35
C ILE A 269 7.29 -32.92 2.74
N GLU A 270 7.54 -33.77 1.76
CA GLU A 270 7.68 -35.20 1.97
C GLU A 270 9.13 -35.58 2.28
N ALA A 271 9.31 -36.69 2.99
CA ALA A 271 10.60 -37.37 3.09
C ALA A 271 10.64 -38.53 2.11
N VAL A 272 11.60 -38.52 1.21
CA VAL A 272 11.79 -39.62 0.25
C VAL A 272 12.04 -40.95 0.98
N TYR A 273 12.77 -40.87 2.08
CA TYR A 273 13.02 -42.03 2.97
C TYR A 273 12.66 -41.71 4.41
N SER A 274 12.12 -42.69 5.11
CA SER A 274 11.71 -42.53 6.52
C SER A 274 12.89 -42.28 7.48
N GLU A 275 14.07 -42.69 7.13
CA GLU A 275 15.25 -42.65 7.98
C GLU A 275 16.52 -42.33 7.19
N CYS A 276 17.40 -41.52 7.79
CA CYS A 276 18.69 -41.13 7.19
C CYS A 276 19.78 -42.16 7.46
N LEU A 277 20.75 -42.19 6.56
CA LEU A 277 21.99 -42.96 6.79
C LEU A 277 22.82 -42.34 7.93
N ASN A 278 23.19 -43.17 8.90
CA ASN A 278 24.04 -42.75 10.03
C ASN A 278 25.27 -43.67 10.15
N PRO A 279 26.37 -43.37 9.43
CA PRO A 279 27.61 -44.15 9.51
C PRO A 279 28.29 -44.00 10.87
N LYS A 280 28.61 -45.12 11.51
CA LYS A 280 29.34 -45.11 12.78
C LYS A 280 30.75 -44.54 12.58
N LYS A 281 31.19 -43.65 13.48
CA LYS A 281 32.50 -42.97 13.39
C LYS A 281 33.69 -43.84 13.77
N VAL A 282 33.46 -44.90 14.53
CA VAL A 282 34.51 -45.79 15.06
C VAL A 282 34.03 -47.23 15.00
N PHE A 283 34.91 -48.14 14.68
CA PHE A 283 34.69 -49.58 14.86
C PHE A 283 36.02 -50.28 15.22
N SER A 284 35.95 -51.50 15.78
CA SER A 284 37.09 -52.20 16.35
C SER A 284 37.18 -53.64 15.85
N PRO A 285 37.75 -53.89 14.64
CA PRO A 285 37.80 -55.22 14.05
C PRO A 285 38.87 -56.06 14.70
N ASN A 286 38.60 -56.57 15.91
CA ASN A 286 39.49 -57.36 16.72
C ASN A 286 39.03 -58.85 16.92
N ASN A 287 37.87 -59.20 16.32
CA ASN A 287 37.21 -60.49 16.39
C ASN A 287 36.68 -60.87 17.80
N ASP A 288 36.27 -59.89 18.59
CA ASP A 288 35.65 -60.17 19.90
C ASP A 288 34.10 -60.24 19.80
N GLY A 289 33.54 -60.05 18.62
CA GLY A 289 32.11 -60.06 18.35
C GLY A 289 31.43 -58.72 18.57
N ILE A 290 32.18 -57.66 18.94
CA ILE A 290 31.64 -56.32 19.24
C ILE A 290 32.27 -55.28 18.31
N ASN A 291 31.47 -54.64 17.48
CA ASN A 291 31.92 -53.64 16.52
C ASN A 291 33.06 -54.12 15.58
N ASP A 292 33.06 -55.39 15.22
CA ASP A 292 34.04 -55.95 14.30
C ASP A 292 33.84 -55.51 12.85
N ILE A 293 32.68 -55.05 12.51
CA ILE A 293 32.35 -54.51 11.19
C ILE A 293 31.93 -53.03 11.31
N TRP A 294 32.19 -52.27 10.26
CA TRP A 294 31.70 -50.89 10.19
C TRP A 294 30.22 -50.89 9.87
N GLN A 295 29.43 -50.41 10.78
CA GLN A 295 27.98 -50.29 10.67
C GLN A 295 27.56 -48.94 10.13
N ILE A 296 26.67 -48.96 9.15
CA ILE A 296 25.99 -47.80 8.61
C ILE A 296 24.50 -47.99 8.90
N GLU A 297 24.00 -47.24 9.88
CA GLU A 297 22.60 -47.31 10.29
C GLU A 297 21.70 -46.97 9.11
N ASN A 298 20.59 -47.69 8.90
CA ASN A 298 19.64 -47.54 7.82
C ASN A 298 20.16 -47.85 6.40
N ILE A 299 21.33 -48.41 6.20
CA ILE A 299 21.89 -48.69 4.87
C ILE A 299 21.06 -49.72 4.08
N ASN A 300 20.28 -50.53 4.76
CA ASN A 300 19.38 -51.52 4.14
C ASN A 300 18.20 -50.89 3.38
N ILE A 301 17.91 -49.62 3.64
CA ILE A 301 16.89 -48.82 2.91
C ILE A 301 17.40 -48.46 1.52
N TYR A 302 18.72 -48.47 1.31
CA TYR A 302 19.40 -48.01 0.10
C TYR A 302 20.15 -49.16 -0.59
N PRO A 303 19.45 -50.08 -1.25
CA PRO A 303 20.05 -51.29 -1.78
C PRO A 303 21.07 -51.06 -2.90
N LEU A 304 21.04 -49.90 -3.56
CA LEU A 304 21.99 -49.55 -4.62
C LEU A 304 23.16 -48.68 -4.12
N ALA A 305 23.21 -48.37 -2.83
CA ALA A 305 24.27 -47.54 -2.27
C ALA A 305 25.66 -48.13 -2.55
N LEU A 306 26.56 -47.25 -3.02
CA LEU A 306 27.98 -47.54 -3.21
C LEU A 306 28.75 -46.95 -2.03
N VAL A 307 29.48 -47.83 -1.32
CA VAL A 307 30.34 -47.43 -0.21
C VAL A 307 31.80 -47.55 -0.63
N GLU A 308 32.56 -46.48 -0.50
CA GLU A 308 33.98 -46.37 -0.81
C GLU A 308 34.74 -45.84 0.40
N ILE A 309 35.91 -46.45 0.69
CA ILE A 309 36.76 -46.02 1.81
C ILE A 309 38.16 -45.74 1.28
N PHE A 310 38.75 -44.66 1.76
CA PHE A 310 40.05 -44.16 1.32
C PHE A 310 41.00 -43.99 2.51
N SER A 311 42.27 -44.33 2.32
CA SER A 311 43.32 -43.96 3.27
C SER A 311 43.53 -42.44 3.30
N LYS A 312 44.32 -41.94 4.28
CA LYS A 312 44.68 -40.53 4.41
C LYS A 312 45.39 -39.94 3.18
N ASN A 313 45.97 -40.80 2.33
CA ASN A 313 46.65 -40.37 1.11
C ASN A 313 45.76 -40.47 -0.13
N GLY A 314 44.43 -40.67 0.03
CA GLY A 314 43.47 -40.77 -1.07
C GLY A 314 43.48 -42.11 -1.81
N LYS A 315 44.23 -43.13 -1.32
CA LYS A 315 44.20 -44.47 -1.93
C LYS A 315 42.93 -45.18 -1.49
N GLU A 316 42.15 -45.71 -2.48
CA GLU A 316 40.99 -46.54 -2.21
C GLU A 316 41.44 -47.83 -1.52
N VAL A 317 40.82 -48.14 -0.39
CA VAL A 317 41.10 -49.36 0.40
C VAL A 317 39.92 -50.33 0.45
N TYR A 318 38.71 -49.82 0.18
CA TYR A 318 37.51 -50.64 0.13
C TYR A 318 36.50 -50.00 -0.84
N ARG A 319 35.76 -50.88 -1.55
CA ARG A 319 34.66 -50.49 -2.42
C ARG A 319 33.60 -51.57 -2.47
N ARG A 320 32.34 -51.21 -2.22
CA ARG A 320 31.21 -52.16 -2.24
C ARG A 320 29.94 -51.50 -2.68
N ARG A 321 29.28 -52.12 -3.66
CA ARG A 321 27.84 -51.83 -3.96
C ARG A 321 26.98 -52.79 -3.13
N ASN A 322 25.72 -52.38 -2.88
CA ASN A 322 24.78 -53.13 -2.07
C ASN A 322 25.37 -53.48 -0.69
N TYR A 323 25.89 -52.44 -0.02
CA TYR A 323 26.48 -52.59 1.31
C TYR A 323 25.41 -53.01 2.32
N GLN A 324 25.72 -53.95 3.18
CA GLN A 324 24.85 -54.45 4.24
C GLN A 324 25.65 -54.59 5.55
N ASN A 325 25.02 -54.37 6.67
CA ASN A 325 25.60 -54.53 8.01
C ASN A 325 25.68 -56.02 8.41
N SER A 326 26.33 -56.83 7.60
CA SER A 326 26.53 -58.26 7.84
C SER A 326 27.99 -58.63 7.73
N LEU A 327 28.42 -59.68 8.40
CA LEU A 327 29.86 -60.17 8.43
C LEU A 327 30.39 -60.44 7.04
N ASP A 328 29.55 -60.90 6.10
CA ASP A 328 29.96 -61.23 4.74
C ASP A 328 30.01 -60.06 3.77
N ASN A 329 29.42 -58.88 4.17
CA ASN A 329 29.25 -57.78 3.28
C ASN A 329 29.84 -56.47 3.79
N ALA A 330 29.80 -56.24 5.11
CA ALA A 330 30.30 -55.01 5.69
C ALA A 330 31.82 -54.90 5.68
N PHE A 331 32.33 -53.69 5.78
CA PHE A 331 33.75 -53.44 5.93
C PHE A 331 34.25 -53.89 7.30
N ASP A 332 35.20 -54.83 7.31
CA ASP A 332 35.80 -55.44 8.50
C ASP A 332 37.23 -54.93 8.79
N GLY A 333 37.67 -53.89 8.12
CA GLY A 333 39.00 -53.30 8.26
C GLY A 333 40.06 -54.06 7.48
N ILE A 334 39.66 -54.84 6.48
CA ILE A 334 40.56 -55.55 5.51
C ILE A 334 40.51 -54.79 4.17
N ASP A 335 41.65 -54.50 3.56
CA ASP A 335 41.72 -53.82 2.26
C ASP A 335 41.34 -54.73 1.10
N ILE A 336 41.22 -54.15 -0.10
CA ILE A 336 40.90 -54.89 -1.35
C ILE A 336 41.93 -55.96 -1.72
N ASN A 337 43.11 -55.95 -1.10
CA ASN A 337 44.17 -56.93 -1.29
C ASN A 337 44.22 -57.98 -0.18
N GLY A 338 43.31 -57.99 0.77
CA GLY A 338 43.23 -58.91 1.89
C GLY A 338 44.13 -58.56 3.07
N ASN A 339 44.72 -57.37 3.14
CA ASN A 339 45.56 -56.91 4.22
C ASN A 339 44.78 -56.21 5.32
N LYS A 340 45.14 -56.53 6.58
CA LYS A 340 44.56 -55.78 7.73
C LYS A 340 45.06 -54.35 7.72
N LEU A 341 44.09 -53.39 7.74
CA LEU A 341 44.41 -52.01 7.84
C LEU A 341 44.80 -51.58 9.27
N PRO A 342 45.80 -50.74 9.45
CA PRO A 342 46.20 -50.24 10.78
C PRO A 342 45.17 -49.39 11.46
N SER A 343 45.28 -49.27 12.80
CA SER A 343 44.53 -48.30 13.57
C SER A 343 44.81 -46.88 13.04
N ALA A 344 43.84 -46.23 12.43
CA ALA A 344 43.95 -44.92 11.85
C ALA A 344 42.54 -44.37 11.49
N THR A 345 42.51 -43.11 11.11
CA THR A 345 41.32 -42.47 10.51
C THR A 345 41.38 -42.64 8.99
N TYR A 346 40.28 -43.07 8.45
CA TYR A 346 40.01 -43.25 7.02
C TYR A 346 38.90 -42.29 6.60
N TYR A 347 38.78 -42.07 5.30
CA TYR A 347 37.70 -41.26 4.71
C TYR A 347 36.74 -42.18 3.98
N TYR A 348 35.44 -41.91 4.09
CA TYR A 348 34.46 -42.67 3.32
C TYR A 348 33.65 -41.75 2.41
N VAL A 349 33.16 -42.34 1.34
CA VAL A 349 32.16 -41.77 0.43
C VAL A 349 31.06 -42.82 0.28
N ILE A 350 29.83 -42.43 0.55
CA ILE A 350 28.63 -43.23 0.32
C ILE A 350 27.82 -42.53 -0.75
N SER A 351 27.67 -43.14 -1.91
CA SER A 351 26.87 -42.66 -3.02
C SER A 351 25.54 -43.39 -3.05
N VAL A 352 24.44 -42.65 -2.89
CA VAL A 352 23.09 -43.19 -2.92
C VAL A 352 22.46 -42.78 -4.24
N GLU A 353 22.45 -43.70 -5.21
CA GLU A 353 22.00 -43.40 -6.58
C GLU A 353 20.51 -43.06 -6.64
N GLU A 354 19.71 -43.72 -5.80
CA GLU A 354 18.25 -43.53 -5.75
C GLU A 354 17.83 -42.09 -5.49
N VAL A 355 18.63 -41.32 -4.79
CA VAL A 355 18.36 -39.94 -4.41
C VAL A 355 19.43 -38.95 -4.86
N ASN A 356 20.37 -39.42 -5.70
CA ASN A 356 21.49 -38.61 -6.18
C ASN A 356 22.29 -37.93 -5.06
N GLN A 357 22.43 -38.61 -3.92
CA GLN A 357 23.12 -38.09 -2.74
C GLN A 357 24.50 -38.72 -2.57
N VAL A 358 25.46 -37.91 -2.10
CA VAL A 358 26.80 -38.34 -1.73
C VAL A 358 27.11 -37.89 -0.31
N ILE A 359 27.25 -38.85 0.61
CA ILE A 359 27.62 -38.62 2.01
C ILE A 359 29.12 -38.87 2.16
N LYS A 360 29.83 -37.94 2.77
CA LYS A 360 31.28 -38.02 3.01
C LYS A 360 31.57 -37.81 4.49
N GLY A 361 32.56 -38.55 4.98
CA GLY A 361 32.96 -38.41 6.36
C GLY A 361 34.23 -39.17 6.68
N THR A 362 34.48 -39.36 7.98
CA THR A 362 35.62 -40.09 8.51
C THR A 362 35.16 -41.24 9.37
N LEU A 363 35.89 -42.34 9.29
CA LEU A 363 35.76 -43.46 10.19
C LEU A 363 37.12 -43.81 10.80
N THR A 364 37.15 -44.26 12.04
CA THR A 364 38.36 -44.60 12.74
C THR A 364 38.37 -46.10 13.04
N ILE A 365 39.44 -46.79 12.64
CA ILE A 365 39.71 -48.18 13.01
C ILE A 365 40.53 -48.12 14.32
N VAL A 366 40.07 -48.88 15.32
CA VAL A 366 40.78 -49.11 16.59
C VAL A 366 41.00 -50.60 16.75
N ARG A 367 42.26 -51.01 16.95
CA ARG A 367 42.62 -52.41 17.16
C ARG A 367 43.38 -52.57 18.46
#